data_63efcf789cfda21bb78e8c35fca206b1
#
_entry.id   63efcf789cfda21bb78e8c35fca206b1
#
_cell.length_a   1.000
_cell.length_b   1.000
_cell.length_c   1.000
_cell.angle_alpha   90.00
_cell.angle_beta   90.00
_cell.angle_gamma   90.00
#
_symmetry.space_group_name_H-M   'P 1'
#
loop_
_entity.id
_entity.type
_entity.pdbx_description
1 polymer ?
#
loop_
_entity_poly.entity_id
_entity_poly.type
_entity_poly.pdbx_seq_one_letter_code
_entity_poly.pdbx_strand_id
1 'polypeptide(L)'
;KVYEKTSEGYSVLTTAYLFKLKWDQSNIEEIYNNWETKDAFLNSRNFDIEHVGTEKANSLVTFSLKAEDKDRTEDDIINLATVRNVEKVFSKLTKKYEDFKPKAPLAEFGKPMTAFIGMKEGLTGGETFEVLNEEFDSKTGRTIYKSVGKIKVDKKSIWDNRYSAD
;
A
#
# COMPACT_ATOMS: atom_id res chain seq x y z
N LYS A 1 0.22 5.06 17.51
CA LYS A 1 1.62 4.60 17.52
C LYS A 1 2.06 4.45 18.97
N VAL A 2 2.44 3.26 19.35
CA VAL A 2 2.94 2.95 20.70
C VAL A 2 4.34 2.37 20.55
N TYR A 3 5.29 2.87 21.30
CA TYR A 3 6.61 2.28 21.40
C TYR A 3 6.95 2.02 22.86
N GLU A 4 7.80 1.03 23.09
CA GLU A 4 8.27 0.61 24.39
C GLU A 4 9.79 0.46 24.35
N LYS A 5 10.46 1.04 25.33
CA LYS A 5 11.91 0.87 25.52
C LYS A 5 12.17 -0.46 26.17
N THR A 6 13.02 -1.26 25.57
CA THR A 6 13.49 -2.54 26.11
C THR A 6 14.97 -2.43 26.50
N SER A 7 15.51 -3.43 27.19
CA SER A 7 16.95 -3.50 27.49
C SER A 7 17.82 -3.60 26.23
N GLU A 8 17.24 -4.03 25.11
CA GLU A 8 17.95 -4.27 23.85
C GLU A 8 17.69 -3.19 22.79
N GLY A 9 16.67 -2.34 22.97
CA GLY A 9 16.30 -1.34 21.97
C GLY A 9 14.89 -0.80 22.14
N TYR A 10 14.25 -0.41 21.02
CA TYR A 10 12.89 0.09 20.99
C TYR A 10 11.97 -0.85 20.20
N SER A 11 10.88 -1.24 20.82
CA SER A 11 9.77 -1.95 20.19
C SER A 11 8.68 -0.95 19.79
N VAL A 12 8.34 -0.91 18.49
CA VAL A 12 7.31 -0.02 17.95
C VAL A 12 6.17 -0.84 17.41
N LEU A 13 4.96 -0.63 17.94
CA LEU A 13 3.72 -1.21 17.42
C LEU A 13 3.01 -0.17 16.55
N THR A 14 2.68 -0.55 15.32
CA THR A 14 1.91 0.28 14.40
C THR A 14 0.61 -0.43 14.04
N THR A 15 -0.51 0.29 14.14
CA THR A 15 -1.81 -0.17 13.66
C THR A 15 -2.26 0.75 12.53
N ALA A 16 -2.63 0.17 11.40
CA ALA A 16 -3.20 0.88 10.27
C ALA A 16 -4.64 0.45 10.06
N TYR A 17 -5.49 1.41 9.77
CA TYR A 17 -6.90 1.22 9.46
C TYR A 17 -7.12 1.61 8.00
N LEU A 18 -7.72 0.71 7.24
CA LEU A 18 -8.10 0.94 5.85
C LEU A 18 -9.56 1.33 5.80
N PHE A 19 -9.84 2.48 5.18
CA PHE A 19 -11.19 2.96 4.93
C PHE A 19 -11.41 3.13 3.44
N LYS A 20 -12.63 2.86 2.99
CA LYS A 20 -13.11 3.12 1.64
C LYS A 20 -14.10 4.27 1.67
N LEU A 21 -13.86 5.29 0.85
CA LEU A 21 -14.85 6.33 0.62
C LEU A 21 -15.99 5.75 -0.21
N LYS A 22 -17.22 5.89 0.27
CA LYS A 22 -18.41 5.58 -0.51
C LYS A 22 -18.65 6.74 -1.47
N TRP A 23 -18.41 6.48 -2.74
CA TRP A 23 -18.49 7.49 -3.77
C TRP A 23 -19.60 7.14 -4.76
N ASP A 24 -20.55 8.05 -4.92
CA ASP A 24 -21.66 7.92 -5.88
C ASP A 24 -22.01 9.28 -6.50
N GLN A 25 -23.08 9.31 -7.29
CA GLN A 25 -23.53 10.51 -7.99
C GLN A 25 -23.92 11.64 -7.01
N SER A 26 -24.45 11.32 -5.82
CA SER A 26 -24.84 12.33 -4.83
C SER A 26 -23.64 13.10 -4.28
N ASN A 27 -22.46 12.47 -4.19
CA ASN A 27 -21.23 13.14 -3.77
C ASN A 27 -20.79 14.18 -4.81
N ILE A 28 -20.95 13.86 -6.10
CA ILE A 28 -20.63 14.78 -7.20
C ILE A 28 -21.56 15.99 -7.17
N GLU A 29 -22.86 15.76 -7.02
CA GLU A 29 -23.87 16.83 -6.90
C GLU A 29 -23.60 17.73 -5.70
N GLU A 30 -23.24 17.16 -4.56
CA GLU A 30 -22.89 17.89 -3.35
C GLU A 30 -21.68 18.81 -3.56
N ILE A 31 -20.64 18.33 -4.26
CA ILE A 31 -19.48 19.16 -4.62
C ILE A 31 -19.90 20.33 -5.49
N TYR A 32 -20.66 20.08 -6.56
CA TYR A 32 -21.08 21.15 -7.48
C TYR A 32 -21.98 22.18 -6.81
N ASN A 33 -22.89 21.75 -5.94
CA ASN A 33 -23.83 22.64 -5.26
C ASN A 33 -23.17 23.48 -4.16
N ASN A 34 -22.09 23.00 -3.55
CA ASN A 34 -21.44 23.64 -2.40
C ASN A 34 -20.01 24.12 -2.70
N TRP A 35 -19.58 24.09 -3.96
CA TRP A 35 -18.21 24.44 -4.35
C TRP A 35 -17.75 25.81 -3.84
N GLU A 36 -18.63 26.80 -3.89
CA GLU A 36 -18.33 28.19 -3.47
C GLU A 36 -18.55 28.45 -1.97
N THR A 37 -19.14 27.50 -1.26
CA THR A 37 -19.55 27.69 0.14
C THR A 37 -18.85 26.68 1.03
N LYS A 38 -17.65 27.02 1.50
CA LYS A 38 -16.81 26.16 2.35
C LYS A 38 -17.56 25.58 3.55
N ASP A 39 -18.34 26.41 4.24
CA ASP A 39 -19.04 25.97 5.46
C ASP A 39 -20.17 24.97 5.14
N ALA A 40 -20.87 25.14 4.03
CA ALA A 40 -21.86 24.16 3.57
C ALA A 40 -21.19 22.83 3.23
N PHE A 41 -20.06 22.86 2.52
CA PHE A 41 -19.29 21.66 2.18
C PHE A 41 -18.77 20.93 3.43
N LEU A 42 -18.19 21.65 4.39
CA LEU A 42 -17.67 21.05 5.63
C LEU A 42 -18.76 20.45 6.52
N ASN A 43 -20.01 20.93 6.40
CA ASN A 43 -21.16 20.40 7.13
C ASN A 43 -21.92 19.32 6.36
N SER A 44 -21.52 19.02 5.14
CA SER A 44 -22.08 17.93 4.35
C SER A 44 -21.82 16.58 5.01
N ARG A 45 -22.84 15.70 5.00
CA ARG A 45 -22.76 14.34 5.53
C ARG A 45 -22.77 13.28 4.43
N ASN A 46 -22.58 13.70 3.18
CA ASN A 46 -22.65 12.79 2.02
C ASN A 46 -21.34 12.06 1.72
N PHE A 47 -20.29 12.30 2.54
CA PHE A 47 -18.98 11.66 2.38
C PHE A 47 -18.79 10.57 3.43
N ASP A 48 -19.53 9.49 3.29
CA ASP A 48 -19.44 8.35 4.18
C ASP A 48 -18.17 7.53 3.90
N ILE A 49 -17.53 7.09 4.96
CA ILE A 49 -16.42 6.14 4.90
C ILE A 49 -16.80 4.81 5.54
N GLU A 50 -16.37 3.72 4.92
CA GLU A 50 -16.55 2.37 5.42
C GLU A 50 -15.20 1.81 5.89
N HIS A 51 -15.16 1.23 7.09
CA HIS A 51 -13.99 0.53 7.57
C HIS A 51 -13.87 -0.81 6.85
N VAL A 52 -12.81 -0.96 6.03
CA VAL A 52 -12.54 -2.17 5.24
C VAL A 52 -11.72 -3.18 6.03
N GLY A 53 -10.76 -2.69 6.82
CA GLY A 53 -9.93 -3.58 7.61
C GLY A 53 -8.84 -2.90 8.43
N THR A 54 -8.18 -3.72 9.22
CA THR A 54 -7.12 -3.29 10.13
C THR A 54 -5.94 -4.23 10.06
N GLU A 55 -4.72 -3.69 9.92
CA GLU A 55 -3.49 -4.44 9.96
C GLU A 55 -2.52 -3.88 11.01
N LYS A 56 -1.71 -4.78 11.56
CA LYS A 56 -0.73 -4.44 12.60
C LYS A 56 0.65 -4.94 12.20
N ALA A 57 1.66 -4.15 12.57
CA ALA A 57 3.05 -4.57 12.50
C ALA A 57 3.79 -4.17 13.78
N ASN A 58 4.74 -5.00 14.15
CA ASN A 58 5.68 -4.72 15.23
C ASN A 58 7.10 -4.81 14.68
N SER A 59 7.97 -3.91 15.11
CA SER A 59 9.41 -3.96 14.84
C SER A 59 10.17 -3.61 16.11
N LEU A 60 11.13 -4.46 16.42
CA LEU A 60 12.17 -4.17 17.40
C LEU A 60 13.40 -3.67 16.65
N VAL A 61 13.92 -2.52 17.03
CA VAL A 61 15.21 -2.02 16.58
C VAL A 61 16.12 -1.96 17.79
N THR A 62 17.18 -2.75 17.75
CA THR A 62 18.13 -2.86 18.85
C THR A 62 19.15 -1.74 18.81
N PHE A 63 19.69 -1.40 19.95
CA PHE A 63 20.91 -0.56 20.03
C PHE A 63 22.04 -1.32 19.34
N SER A 64 22.59 -0.74 18.29
CA SER A 64 23.62 -1.43 17.52
C SER A 64 24.93 -1.48 18.31
N LEU A 65 25.58 -2.65 18.26
CA LEU A 65 26.95 -2.83 18.75
C LEU A 65 27.99 -2.56 17.65
N LYS A 66 27.53 -2.30 16.39
CA LYS A 66 28.43 -2.02 15.30
C LYS A 66 28.95 -0.58 15.37
N ALA A 67 30.23 -0.39 15.06
CA ALA A 67 30.89 0.92 15.10
C ALA A 67 30.19 1.97 14.22
N GLU A 68 29.61 1.55 13.09
CA GLU A 68 28.89 2.38 12.13
C GLU A 68 27.61 2.99 12.66
N ASP A 69 27.03 2.40 13.70
CA ASP A 69 25.72 2.77 14.25
C ASP A 69 25.82 3.45 15.62
N LYS A 70 27.03 3.75 16.10
CA LYS A 70 27.24 4.30 17.46
C LYS A 70 26.65 5.68 17.68
N ASP A 71 26.44 6.43 16.60
CA ASP A 71 25.98 7.81 16.64
C ASP A 71 24.44 7.93 16.46
N ARG A 72 23.72 6.80 16.40
CA ARG A 72 22.26 6.82 16.27
C ARG A 72 21.59 7.30 17.55
N THR A 73 20.79 8.33 17.41
CA THR A 73 19.95 8.81 18.51
C THR A 73 18.77 7.89 18.76
N GLU A 74 18.11 8.05 19.90
CA GLU A 74 16.85 7.38 20.23
C GLU A 74 15.79 7.62 19.16
N ASP A 75 15.69 8.87 18.65
CA ASP A 75 14.74 9.25 17.63
C ASP A 75 15.02 8.55 16.29
N ASP A 76 16.28 8.38 15.91
CA ASP A 76 16.67 7.65 14.70
C ASP A 76 16.22 6.21 14.76
N ILE A 77 16.37 5.56 15.92
CA ILE A 77 15.98 4.17 16.15
C ILE A 77 14.45 4.02 16.06
N ILE A 78 13.71 4.91 16.72
CA ILE A 78 12.24 4.93 16.69
C ILE A 78 11.73 5.20 15.27
N ASN A 79 12.34 6.15 14.56
CA ASN A 79 11.99 6.45 13.18
C ASN A 79 12.22 5.26 12.25
N LEU A 80 13.37 4.60 12.35
CA LEU A 80 13.69 3.41 11.57
C LEU A 80 12.69 2.27 11.81
N ALA A 81 12.35 2.00 13.09
CA ALA A 81 11.35 1.01 13.43
C ALA A 81 9.96 1.37 12.87
N THR A 82 9.65 2.67 12.87
CA THR A 82 8.37 3.18 12.34
C THR A 82 8.29 2.99 10.84
N VAL A 83 9.31 3.39 10.09
CA VAL A 83 9.36 3.22 8.63
C VAL A 83 9.19 1.75 8.27
N ARG A 84 9.95 0.85 8.91
CA ARG A 84 9.81 -0.60 8.72
C ARG A 84 8.40 -1.12 8.98
N ASN A 85 7.73 -0.58 10.00
CA ASN A 85 6.36 -0.98 10.30
C ASN A 85 5.36 -0.46 9.26
N VAL A 86 5.53 0.77 8.80
CA VAL A 86 4.67 1.36 7.75
C VAL A 86 4.77 0.50 6.49
N GLU A 87 5.98 0.16 6.04
CA GLU A 87 6.20 -0.71 4.88
C GLU A 87 5.54 -2.09 5.07
N LYS A 88 5.74 -2.72 6.24
CA LYS A 88 5.13 -4.02 6.55
C LYS A 88 3.60 -3.96 6.54
N VAL A 89 3.02 -2.94 7.16
CA VAL A 89 1.58 -2.78 7.22
C VAL A 89 1.02 -2.51 5.83
N PHE A 90 1.65 -1.62 5.06
CA PHE A 90 1.25 -1.32 3.68
C PHE A 90 1.28 -2.58 2.81
N SER A 91 2.37 -3.36 2.89
CA SER A 91 2.46 -4.65 2.19
C SER A 91 1.36 -5.63 2.60
N LYS A 92 0.96 -5.66 3.87
CA LYS A 92 -0.18 -6.50 4.31
C LYS A 92 -1.50 -6.01 3.73
N LEU A 93 -1.75 -4.70 3.76
CA LEU A 93 -2.96 -4.09 3.22
C LEU A 93 -3.10 -4.39 1.73
N THR A 94 -2.04 -4.17 0.94
CA THR A 94 -2.04 -4.39 -0.50
C THR A 94 -2.19 -5.87 -0.91
N LYS A 95 -1.78 -6.80 -0.06
CA LYS A 95 -1.91 -8.24 -0.32
C LYS A 95 -3.27 -8.81 0.08
N LYS A 96 -3.88 -8.27 1.14
CA LYS A 96 -5.06 -8.85 1.78
C LYS A 96 -6.38 -8.28 1.28
N TYR A 97 -6.44 -6.96 1.07
CA TYR A 97 -7.68 -6.28 0.75
C TYR A 97 -7.79 -6.00 -0.74
N GLU A 98 -8.84 -6.53 -1.37
CA GLU A 98 -9.03 -6.46 -2.83
C GLU A 98 -9.10 -5.02 -3.35
N ASP A 99 -9.82 -4.15 -2.62
CA ASP A 99 -9.92 -2.72 -2.97
C ASP A 99 -8.57 -1.98 -2.94
N PHE A 100 -7.55 -2.55 -2.28
CA PHE A 100 -6.24 -1.94 -2.11
C PHE A 100 -5.12 -2.69 -2.83
N LYS A 101 -5.44 -3.76 -3.54
CA LYS A 101 -4.47 -4.48 -4.36
C LYS A 101 -4.01 -3.63 -5.53
N PRO A 102 -2.72 -3.35 -5.68
CA PRO A 102 -2.21 -2.65 -6.83
C PRO A 102 -2.40 -3.49 -8.09
N LYS A 103 -2.78 -2.84 -9.18
CA LYS A 103 -2.80 -3.43 -10.52
C LYS A 103 -1.72 -2.75 -11.33
N ALA A 104 -0.79 -3.53 -11.87
CA ALA A 104 0.28 -3.05 -12.73
C ALA A 104 0.05 -3.55 -14.16
N PRO A 105 0.20 -2.68 -15.18
CA PRO A 105 0.12 -3.13 -16.55
C PRO A 105 1.29 -4.05 -16.88
N LEU A 106 1.05 -5.04 -17.73
CA LEU A 106 2.12 -5.82 -18.33
C LEU A 106 2.86 -4.95 -19.34
N ALA A 107 4.19 -4.96 -19.27
CA ALA A 107 5.04 -4.24 -20.22
C ALA A 107 5.20 -5.05 -21.52
N GLU A 108 5.35 -6.36 -21.40
CA GLU A 108 5.49 -7.26 -22.53
C GLU A 108 4.57 -8.48 -22.37
N PHE A 109 3.97 -8.87 -23.48
CA PHE A 109 3.13 -10.05 -23.61
C PHE A 109 3.93 -11.18 -24.26
N GLY A 110 3.86 -12.37 -23.74
CA GLY A 110 4.54 -13.54 -24.29
C GLY A 110 5.23 -14.38 -23.26
N LYS A 111 6.39 -14.94 -23.63
CA LYS A 111 7.23 -15.75 -22.72
C LYS A 111 8.68 -15.26 -22.83
N PRO A 112 9.20 -14.59 -21.80
CA PRO A 112 8.56 -14.25 -20.51
C PRO A 112 7.58 -13.06 -20.64
N MET A 113 6.65 -12.96 -19.70
CA MET A 113 5.87 -11.75 -19.47
C MET A 113 6.65 -10.83 -18.54
N THR A 114 6.61 -9.52 -18.78
CA THR A 114 7.27 -8.53 -17.93
C THR A 114 6.31 -7.45 -17.47
N ALA A 115 6.61 -6.84 -16.32
CA ALA A 115 5.87 -5.72 -15.75
C ALA A 115 6.83 -4.76 -15.05
N PHE A 116 6.48 -3.47 -14.99
CA PHE A 116 7.30 -2.44 -14.31
C PHE A 116 7.08 -2.46 -12.79
N ILE A 117 7.35 -3.61 -12.18
CA ILE A 117 7.37 -3.80 -10.72
C ILE A 117 8.63 -4.56 -10.33
N GLY A 118 9.14 -4.27 -9.15
CA GLY A 118 10.40 -4.85 -8.69
C GLY A 118 10.50 -4.99 -7.18
N MET A 119 11.70 -4.85 -6.65
CA MET A 119 11.96 -4.98 -5.21
C MET A 119 11.33 -3.85 -4.40
N LYS A 120 11.16 -2.65 -4.98
CA LYS A 120 10.49 -1.51 -4.34
C LYS A 120 9.04 -1.85 -3.98
N GLU A 121 8.35 -2.63 -4.84
CA GLU A 121 6.98 -3.12 -4.64
C GLU A 121 6.92 -4.41 -3.79
N GLY A 122 8.05 -4.83 -3.25
CA GLY A 122 8.15 -5.96 -2.33
C GLY A 122 8.26 -7.33 -3.01
N LEU A 123 8.70 -7.39 -4.26
CA LEU A 123 9.00 -8.67 -4.92
C LEU A 123 10.26 -9.31 -4.33
N THR A 124 10.19 -10.58 -4.04
CA THR A 124 11.30 -11.40 -3.51
C THR A 124 11.55 -12.65 -4.33
N GLY A 125 10.59 -13.00 -5.19
CA GLY A 125 10.61 -14.16 -6.08
C GLY A 125 9.76 -15.32 -5.59
N GLY A 126 9.05 -15.92 -6.53
CA GLY A 126 8.13 -17.02 -6.27
C GLY A 126 6.69 -16.57 -5.95
N GLU A 127 6.43 -15.28 -5.86
CA GLU A 127 5.09 -14.74 -5.74
C GLU A 127 4.26 -15.11 -6.97
N THR A 128 2.96 -15.30 -6.75
CA THR A 128 2.01 -15.59 -7.83
C THR A 128 1.07 -14.41 -7.96
N PHE A 129 0.96 -13.90 -9.20
CA PHE A 129 0.03 -12.84 -9.56
C PHE A 129 -1.06 -13.38 -10.45
N GLU A 130 -2.24 -12.78 -10.32
CA GLU A 130 -3.36 -13.00 -11.21
C GLU A 130 -3.23 -12.08 -12.41
N VAL A 131 -3.38 -12.62 -13.60
CA VAL A 131 -3.44 -11.86 -14.85
C VAL A 131 -4.88 -11.49 -15.11
N LEU A 132 -5.13 -10.19 -15.24
CA LEU A 132 -6.45 -9.64 -15.44
C LEU A 132 -6.57 -9.09 -16.85
N ASN A 133 -7.69 -9.36 -17.50
CA ASN A 133 -8.11 -8.64 -18.70
C ASN A 133 -9.03 -7.50 -18.29
N GLU A 134 -8.74 -6.30 -18.81
CA GLU A 134 -9.54 -5.12 -18.59
C GLU A 134 -10.62 -5.02 -19.66
N GLU A 135 -11.87 -4.93 -19.24
CA GLU A 135 -13.03 -4.80 -20.11
C GLU A 135 -13.90 -3.62 -19.67
N PHE A 136 -14.41 -2.86 -20.62
CA PHE A 136 -15.36 -1.81 -20.33
C PHE A 136 -16.80 -2.37 -20.37
N ASP A 137 -17.49 -2.27 -19.25
CA ASP A 137 -18.90 -2.61 -19.20
C ASP A 137 -19.77 -1.39 -19.59
N SER A 138 -20.30 -1.41 -20.80
CA SER A 138 -21.11 -0.32 -21.33
C SER A 138 -22.46 -0.14 -20.61
N LYS A 139 -22.94 -1.15 -19.87
CA LYS A 139 -24.20 -1.07 -19.13
C LYS A 139 -24.04 -0.31 -17.82
N THR A 140 -22.90 -0.48 -17.16
CA THR A 140 -22.63 0.16 -15.87
C THR A 140 -21.69 1.37 -16.01
N GLY A 141 -21.10 1.59 -17.20
CA GLY A 141 -20.11 2.63 -17.43
C GLY A 141 -18.79 2.42 -16.66
N ARG A 142 -18.53 1.19 -16.19
CA ARG A 142 -17.38 0.87 -15.33
C ARG A 142 -16.42 -0.08 -16.03
N THR A 143 -15.16 0.08 -15.69
CA THR A 143 -14.13 -0.90 -16.02
C THR A 143 -14.27 -2.11 -15.10
N ILE A 144 -14.32 -3.31 -15.68
CA ILE A 144 -14.30 -4.59 -14.98
C ILE A 144 -13.03 -5.34 -15.30
N TYR A 145 -12.54 -6.12 -14.34
CA TYR A 145 -11.34 -6.93 -14.48
C TYR A 145 -11.69 -8.41 -14.41
N LYS A 146 -11.38 -9.15 -15.47
CA LYS A 146 -11.59 -10.59 -15.53
C LYS A 146 -10.28 -11.34 -15.41
N SER A 147 -10.21 -12.30 -14.49
CA SER A 147 -9.06 -13.18 -14.37
C SER A 147 -8.94 -14.10 -15.59
N VAL A 148 -7.78 -14.08 -16.22
CA VAL A 148 -7.46 -14.90 -17.40
C VAL A 148 -6.35 -15.90 -17.15
N GLY A 149 -5.67 -15.81 -16.00
CA GLY A 149 -4.60 -16.76 -15.66
C GLY A 149 -3.80 -16.34 -14.45
N LYS A 150 -2.73 -17.07 -14.21
CA LYS A 150 -1.78 -16.79 -13.13
C LYS A 150 -0.36 -16.87 -13.66
N ILE A 151 0.50 -15.98 -13.16
CA ILE A 151 1.93 -15.96 -13.44
C ILE A 151 2.71 -16.02 -12.14
N LYS A 152 3.90 -16.61 -12.21
CA LYS A 152 4.81 -16.71 -11.07
C LYS A 152 6.05 -15.89 -11.33
N VAL A 153 6.48 -15.12 -10.34
CA VAL A 153 7.69 -14.29 -10.43
C VAL A 153 8.93 -15.18 -10.45
N ASP A 154 9.77 -15.00 -11.46
CA ASP A 154 11.10 -15.59 -11.49
C ASP A 154 12.05 -14.72 -10.66
N LYS A 155 12.59 -15.33 -9.59
CA LYS A 155 13.53 -14.66 -8.68
C LYS A 155 14.75 -14.07 -9.38
N LYS A 156 15.20 -14.69 -10.48
CA LYS A 156 16.40 -14.25 -11.21
C LYS A 156 16.17 -13.03 -12.09
N SER A 157 14.90 -12.70 -12.37
CA SER A 157 14.49 -11.63 -13.28
C SER A 157 13.90 -10.42 -12.54
N ILE A 158 14.00 -10.37 -11.19
CA ILE A 158 13.46 -9.26 -10.43
C ILE A 158 14.38 -8.05 -10.57
N TRP A 159 13.80 -6.95 -11.02
CA TRP A 159 14.49 -5.67 -11.08
C TRP A 159 14.66 -5.06 -9.69
N ASP A 160 15.89 -4.64 -9.37
CA ASP A 160 16.17 -3.86 -8.16
C ASP A 160 15.97 -2.37 -8.45
N ASN A 161 14.73 -1.91 -8.29
CA ASN A 161 14.30 -0.53 -8.52
C ASN A 161 14.29 0.32 -7.24
N ARG A 162 14.84 -0.16 -6.13
CA ARG A 162 14.76 0.54 -4.83
C ARG A 162 15.52 1.87 -4.81
N TYR A 163 16.48 2.04 -5.71
CA TYR A 163 17.33 3.22 -5.81
C TYR A 163 17.19 3.95 -7.15
N SER A 164 16.24 3.54 -7.97
CA SER A 164 15.92 4.26 -9.21
C SER A 164 15.14 5.52 -8.86
N ALA A 165 15.59 6.67 -9.36
CA ALA A 165 14.76 7.86 -9.39
C ALA A 165 13.59 7.59 -10.36
N ASP A 166 12.38 7.91 -9.94
CA ASP A 166 11.18 7.84 -10.77
C ASP A 166 11.25 8.85 -11.89
#